data_ef68a8b017d65f9d140dd6b9e74bfdb1
#
_entry.id   ef68a8b017d65f9d140dd6b9e74bfdb1
#
_cell.length_a   1.000
_cell.length_b   1.000
_cell.length_c   1.000
_cell.angle_alpha   90.00
_cell.angle_beta   90.00
_cell.angle_gamma   90.00
#
_symmetry.space_group_name_H-M   'P 1'
#
loop_
_entity.id
_entity.type
_entity.pdbx_description
1 polymer ?
#
loop_
_entity_poly.entity_id
_entity_poly.type
_entity_poly.pdbx_seq_one_letter_code
_entity_poly.pdbx_strand_id
1 'polypeptide(L)'
;MSNRGINHENSSIYEGIGLMSGTSMDGIDLAYCRFVERIDPGLKLTCTDAHWSFEILKAETIPMPKTWHQRLDSLEGQSAETFARTHVRFGHFLGETLRDFIHSENIKPQFVSSHGHTVFHQPAQNFSVQIGDGETLVTYLNMPLVTQFRQKDVALGGEGAPLVPFGEQHLFPKGMLFMNLGGIVNLSIDAMGFDICICNMALNRLAGLLDPPAAYDAGGAIAASSQVDPALLNALDGLPWYELPPPKSLGKEWFETWVIPLLKASNATVRSQVATYTEHIANKVASAVLQTVNRCKTEALMSPTAILMSGGGVHNDYLMARIRQKMSDAGLNLNILTDPSLIDHKEAMIFAFLGLQVLLGRSNVLASVTGARQDSIGGSIHLPSHMEHFQLPLQCRHVKT
;
A
#
# COMPACT_ATOMS: atom_id res chain seq x y z
N MET A 1 -4.34 -13.38 39.20
CA MET A 1 -4.99 -12.08 39.31
C MET A 1 -5.86 -11.92 38.09
N SER A 2 -7.10 -11.61 38.25
CA SER A 2 -8.30 -11.90 37.47
C SER A 2 -8.18 -11.82 35.93
N ASN A 3 -8.31 -12.98 35.30
CA ASN A 3 -8.77 -13.14 33.92
C ASN A 3 -10.17 -12.48 33.82
N ARG A 4 -10.26 -11.25 33.33
CA ARG A 4 -11.54 -10.71 32.88
C ARG A 4 -11.87 -11.41 31.57
N GLY A 5 -12.78 -12.37 31.62
CA GLY A 5 -13.38 -12.98 30.43
C GLY A 5 -13.87 -11.89 29.48
N ILE A 6 -13.39 -11.91 28.27
CA ILE A 6 -13.83 -11.03 27.18
C ILE A 6 -15.24 -11.53 26.82
N ASN A 7 -16.27 -10.75 27.20
CA ASN A 7 -17.63 -11.00 26.75
C ASN A 7 -17.71 -10.80 25.25
N HIS A 8 -17.87 -11.87 24.48
CA HIS A 8 -18.01 -11.87 23.00
C HIS A 8 -19.42 -11.50 22.52
N GLU A 9 -20.33 -11.06 23.40
CA GLU A 9 -21.75 -10.91 23.07
C GLU A 9 -22.11 -9.77 22.09
N ASN A 10 -21.15 -8.88 21.72
CA ASN A 10 -21.43 -7.74 20.86
C ASN A 10 -20.35 -7.53 19.76
N SER A 11 -19.88 -8.58 19.13
CA SER A 11 -18.93 -8.45 18.02
C SER A 11 -19.52 -8.99 16.72
N SER A 12 -19.31 -8.24 15.64
CA SER A 12 -19.63 -8.65 14.27
C SER A 12 -18.37 -9.10 13.55
N ILE A 13 -18.43 -10.23 12.86
CA ILE A 13 -17.29 -10.81 12.14
C ILE A 13 -17.60 -10.81 10.65
N TYR A 14 -16.63 -10.34 9.86
CA TYR A 14 -16.68 -10.29 8.41
C TYR A 14 -15.43 -10.89 7.82
N GLU A 15 -15.57 -11.70 6.77
CA GLU A 15 -14.46 -12.32 6.07
C GLU A 15 -14.51 -12.00 4.59
N GLY A 16 -13.43 -11.42 4.07
CA GLY A 16 -13.35 -11.00 2.68
C GLY A 16 -11.95 -11.05 2.11
N ILE A 17 -11.86 -11.00 0.79
CA ILE A 17 -10.58 -10.96 0.07
C ILE A 17 -10.34 -9.56 -0.44
N GLY A 18 -9.12 -9.04 -0.20
CA GLY A 18 -8.58 -7.89 -0.89
C GLY A 18 -7.64 -8.31 -2.00
N LEU A 19 -7.73 -7.63 -3.12
CA LEU A 19 -6.87 -7.80 -4.28
C LEU A 19 -6.21 -6.48 -4.63
N MET A 20 -4.88 -6.48 -4.70
CA MET A 20 -4.07 -5.35 -5.12
C MET A 20 -3.19 -5.73 -6.30
N SER A 21 -3.18 -4.88 -7.34
CA SER A 21 -2.23 -4.93 -8.43
C SER A 21 -1.46 -3.60 -8.45
N GLY A 22 -0.26 -3.62 -7.87
CA GLY A 22 0.58 -2.44 -7.77
C GLY A 22 1.18 -2.00 -9.10
N THR A 23 1.63 -0.75 -9.18
CA THR A 23 2.32 -0.20 -10.36
C THR A 23 3.72 -0.78 -10.55
N SER A 24 4.28 -1.47 -9.55
CA SER A 24 5.50 -2.27 -9.68
C SER A 24 5.35 -3.44 -10.64
N MET A 25 4.09 -3.89 -10.86
CA MET A 25 3.74 -5.04 -11.70
C MET A 25 4.43 -6.36 -11.30
N ASP A 26 4.92 -6.49 -10.06
CA ASP A 26 5.62 -7.68 -9.58
C ASP A 26 4.65 -8.87 -9.44
N GLY A 27 3.40 -8.59 -9.09
CA GLY A 27 2.38 -9.61 -8.90
C GLY A 27 0.99 -9.04 -8.59
N ILE A 28 0.10 -9.98 -8.32
CA ILE A 28 -1.23 -9.72 -7.77
C ILE A 28 -1.22 -10.18 -6.32
N ASP A 29 -1.36 -9.23 -5.40
CA ASP A 29 -1.42 -9.52 -3.98
C ASP A 29 -2.86 -9.83 -3.57
N LEU A 30 -3.05 -10.98 -2.96
CA LEU A 30 -4.31 -11.47 -2.42
C LEU A 30 -4.21 -11.62 -0.91
N ALA A 31 -5.18 -11.10 -0.18
CA ALA A 31 -5.29 -11.27 1.26
C ALA A 31 -6.71 -11.64 1.67
N TYR A 32 -6.91 -12.85 2.18
CA TYR A 32 -8.14 -13.26 2.82
C TYR A 32 -8.08 -12.90 4.29
N CYS A 33 -8.95 -11.98 4.68
CA CYS A 33 -8.91 -11.34 5.98
C CYS A 33 -10.20 -11.53 6.75
N ARG A 34 -10.05 -11.64 8.08
CA ARG A 34 -11.14 -11.54 9.05
C ARG A 34 -11.09 -10.17 9.70
N PHE A 35 -12.21 -9.47 9.70
CA PHE A 35 -12.42 -8.22 10.42
C PHE A 35 -13.43 -8.42 11.53
N VAL A 36 -13.09 -7.95 12.72
CA VAL A 36 -13.96 -8.03 13.90
C VAL A 36 -14.29 -6.62 14.33
N GLU A 37 -15.58 -6.29 14.26
CA GLU A 37 -16.12 -5.04 14.78
C GLU A 37 -16.61 -5.25 16.20
N ARG A 38 -16.08 -4.49 17.16
CA ARG A 38 -16.58 -4.46 18.54
C ARG A 38 -17.50 -3.26 18.67
N ILE A 39 -18.76 -3.52 19.01
CA ILE A 39 -19.77 -2.50 19.23
C ILE A 39 -19.86 -2.28 20.73
N ASP A 40 -19.55 -1.06 21.19
CA ASP A 40 -19.82 -0.67 22.58
C ASP A 40 -21.30 -0.32 22.71
N PRO A 41 -22.08 -1.05 23.56
CA PRO A 41 -23.54 -0.86 23.67
C PRO A 41 -23.98 0.53 24.15
N GLY A 42 -23.04 1.34 24.67
CA GLY A 42 -23.31 2.66 25.25
C GLY A 42 -23.08 3.83 24.28
N LEU A 43 -22.47 3.61 23.11
CA LEU A 43 -22.18 4.69 22.16
C LEU A 43 -23.19 4.71 20.99
N LYS A 44 -23.76 5.88 20.71
CA LYS A 44 -24.44 6.11 19.43
C LYS A 44 -23.37 6.05 18.33
N LEU A 45 -23.45 5.03 17.47
CA LEU A 45 -22.53 4.77 16.39
C LEU A 45 -22.32 6.00 15.48
N THR A 46 -21.20 6.67 15.68
CA THR A 46 -20.56 7.46 14.64
C THR A 46 -19.49 6.58 14.00
N CYS A 47 -19.18 6.78 12.73
CA CYS A 47 -18.22 5.95 11.97
C CYS A 47 -16.80 5.90 12.58
N THR A 48 -16.52 6.73 13.60
CA THR A 48 -15.22 6.88 14.26
C THR A 48 -15.07 6.08 15.55
N ASP A 49 -16.13 5.47 16.07
CA ASP A 49 -16.14 4.87 17.42
C ASP A 49 -16.11 3.34 17.41
N ALA A 50 -16.12 2.71 16.24
CA ALA A 50 -16.02 1.27 16.12
C ALA A 50 -14.57 0.81 16.29
N HIS A 51 -14.32 -0.01 17.30
CA HIS A 51 -13.00 -0.64 17.46
C HIS A 51 -12.89 -1.85 16.54
N TRP A 52 -12.15 -1.71 15.46
CA TRP A 52 -11.85 -2.79 14.54
C TRP A 52 -10.59 -3.54 14.95
N SER A 53 -10.61 -4.84 14.76
CA SER A 53 -9.41 -5.68 14.73
C SER A 53 -9.44 -6.54 13.47
N PHE A 54 -8.29 -7.00 13.03
CA PHE A 54 -8.15 -7.81 11.83
C PHE A 54 -7.18 -8.96 12.03
N GLU A 55 -7.31 -9.94 11.15
CA GLU A 55 -6.40 -11.08 11.01
C GLU A 55 -6.29 -11.41 9.54
N ILE A 56 -5.07 -11.54 9.01
CA ILE A 56 -4.84 -12.10 7.67
C ILE A 56 -4.81 -13.61 7.81
N LEU A 57 -5.86 -14.27 7.33
CA LEU A 57 -6.03 -15.72 7.44
C LEU A 57 -5.20 -16.46 6.40
N LYS A 58 -5.14 -15.92 5.17
CA LYS A 58 -4.35 -16.40 4.03
C LYS A 58 -3.91 -15.23 3.20
N ALA A 59 -2.71 -15.30 2.65
CA ALA A 59 -2.23 -14.32 1.70
C ALA A 59 -1.27 -14.97 0.70
N GLU A 60 -1.27 -14.46 -0.52
CA GLU A 60 -0.41 -14.92 -1.59
C GLU A 60 -0.15 -13.79 -2.58
N THR A 61 1.08 -13.72 -3.10
CA THR A 61 1.42 -12.89 -4.25
C THR A 61 1.55 -13.77 -5.48
N ILE A 62 0.63 -13.66 -6.41
CA ILE A 62 0.64 -14.38 -7.69
C ILE A 62 1.52 -13.58 -8.67
N PRO A 63 2.64 -14.15 -9.16
CA PRO A 63 3.52 -13.45 -10.08
C PRO A 63 2.78 -13.00 -11.35
N MET A 64 2.99 -11.75 -11.76
CA MET A 64 2.38 -11.27 -12.99
C MET A 64 3.07 -11.86 -14.22
N PRO A 65 2.34 -12.48 -15.15
CA PRO A 65 2.92 -13.01 -16.39
C PRO A 65 3.58 -11.90 -17.22
N LYS A 66 4.73 -12.20 -17.84
CA LYS A 66 5.49 -11.25 -18.69
C LYS A 66 4.64 -10.59 -19.78
N THR A 67 3.64 -11.32 -20.30
CA THR A 67 2.71 -10.80 -21.31
C THR A 67 1.82 -9.69 -20.76
N TRP A 68 1.48 -9.73 -19.48
CA TRP A 68 0.77 -8.65 -18.81
C TRP A 68 1.67 -7.45 -18.55
N HIS A 69 2.91 -7.64 -18.09
CA HIS A 69 3.88 -6.55 -17.95
C HIS A 69 3.98 -5.70 -19.23
N GLN A 70 4.27 -6.35 -20.35
CA GLN A 70 4.43 -5.68 -21.64
C GLN A 70 3.16 -4.92 -22.06
N ARG A 71 1.99 -5.52 -21.78
CA ARG A 71 0.70 -4.92 -22.14
C ARG A 71 0.36 -3.71 -21.28
N LEU A 72 0.60 -3.79 -19.97
CA LEU A 72 0.29 -2.72 -19.02
C LEU A 72 1.25 -1.55 -19.18
N ASP A 73 2.55 -1.79 -19.35
CA ASP A 73 3.59 -0.77 -19.51
C ASP A 73 3.35 0.14 -20.74
N SER A 74 2.75 -0.41 -21.80
CA SER A 74 2.45 0.33 -23.02
C SER A 74 1.00 0.85 -23.13
N LEU A 75 0.14 0.58 -22.14
CA LEU A 75 -1.30 0.73 -22.29
C LEU A 75 -1.76 2.20 -22.41
N GLU A 76 -1.07 3.12 -21.75
CA GLU A 76 -1.40 4.55 -21.78
C GLU A 76 -1.40 5.14 -23.19
N GLY A 77 -0.52 4.65 -24.08
CA GLY A 77 -0.38 5.10 -25.47
C GLY A 77 -1.25 4.36 -26.47
N GLN A 78 -2.11 3.44 -26.05
CA GLN A 78 -2.90 2.61 -26.97
C GLN A 78 -4.23 3.26 -27.40
N SER A 79 -4.85 2.69 -28.45
CA SER A 79 -6.18 3.12 -28.88
C SER A 79 -7.24 2.85 -27.81
N ALA A 80 -8.33 3.63 -27.82
CA ALA A 80 -9.46 3.44 -26.92
C ALA A 80 -10.04 2.00 -26.98
N GLU A 81 -10.08 1.38 -28.18
CA GLU A 81 -10.51 0.00 -28.36
C GLU A 81 -9.55 -0.98 -27.68
N THR A 82 -8.24 -0.79 -27.84
CA THR A 82 -7.21 -1.64 -27.18
C THR A 82 -7.31 -1.50 -25.66
N PHE A 83 -7.50 -0.28 -25.16
CA PHE A 83 -7.69 0.00 -23.74
C PHE A 83 -8.93 -0.74 -23.20
N ALA A 84 -10.11 -0.56 -23.83
CA ALA A 84 -11.34 -1.20 -23.40
C ALA A 84 -11.23 -2.74 -23.40
N ARG A 85 -10.63 -3.30 -24.46
CA ARG A 85 -10.39 -4.74 -24.58
C ARG A 85 -9.43 -5.24 -23.48
N THR A 86 -8.40 -4.46 -23.14
CA THR A 86 -7.45 -4.80 -22.09
C THR A 86 -8.11 -4.74 -20.72
N HIS A 87 -8.97 -3.74 -20.47
CA HIS A 87 -9.74 -3.61 -19.25
C HIS A 87 -10.57 -4.87 -18.96
N VAL A 88 -11.32 -5.36 -19.96
CA VAL A 88 -12.11 -6.59 -19.84
C VAL A 88 -11.22 -7.83 -19.67
N ARG A 89 -10.16 -7.97 -20.48
CA ARG A 89 -9.24 -9.12 -20.38
C ARG A 89 -8.52 -9.17 -19.02
N PHE A 90 -8.20 -8.03 -18.46
CA PHE A 90 -7.61 -7.98 -17.12
C PHE A 90 -8.63 -8.37 -16.05
N GLY A 91 -9.92 -8.03 -16.24
CA GLY A 91 -11.03 -8.54 -15.41
C GLY A 91 -11.12 -10.06 -15.42
N HIS A 92 -11.01 -10.70 -16.58
CA HIS A 92 -10.94 -12.17 -16.69
C HIS A 92 -9.72 -12.74 -15.95
N PHE A 93 -8.52 -12.17 -16.17
CA PHE A 93 -7.30 -12.62 -15.52
C PHE A 93 -7.40 -12.54 -13.98
N LEU A 94 -7.90 -11.42 -13.44
CA LEU A 94 -8.12 -11.27 -12.02
C LEU A 94 -9.19 -12.24 -11.48
N GLY A 95 -10.25 -12.47 -12.26
CA GLY A 95 -11.31 -13.40 -11.91
C GLY A 95 -10.83 -14.86 -11.83
N GLU A 96 -10.05 -15.30 -12.81
CA GLU A 96 -9.40 -16.63 -12.81
C GLU A 96 -8.45 -16.77 -11.61
N THR A 97 -7.62 -15.78 -11.37
CA THR A 97 -6.68 -15.74 -10.23
C THR A 97 -7.42 -15.87 -8.89
N LEU A 98 -8.49 -15.11 -8.70
CA LEU A 98 -9.32 -15.17 -7.47
C LEU A 98 -10.02 -16.52 -7.30
N ARG A 99 -10.63 -17.04 -8.37
CA ARG A 99 -11.29 -18.34 -8.34
C ARG A 99 -10.30 -19.43 -7.92
N ASP A 100 -9.12 -19.43 -8.51
CA ASP A 100 -8.09 -20.44 -8.25
C ASP A 100 -7.56 -20.33 -6.83
N PHE A 101 -7.33 -19.13 -6.30
CA PHE A 101 -6.96 -18.87 -4.90
C PHE A 101 -8.06 -19.33 -3.92
N ILE A 102 -9.33 -19.00 -4.17
CA ILE A 102 -10.46 -19.44 -3.33
C ILE A 102 -10.56 -20.97 -3.28
N HIS A 103 -10.33 -21.61 -4.42
CA HIS A 103 -10.40 -23.08 -4.56
C HIS A 103 -9.21 -23.77 -3.87
N SER A 104 -7.98 -23.31 -4.15
CA SER A 104 -6.75 -23.93 -3.60
C SER A 104 -6.69 -23.83 -2.09
N GLU A 105 -7.09 -22.69 -1.53
CA GLU A 105 -7.09 -22.45 -0.08
C GLU A 105 -8.35 -22.95 0.61
N ASN A 106 -9.34 -23.45 -0.14
CA ASN A 106 -10.64 -23.94 0.38
C ASN A 106 -11.32 -22.94 1.30
N ILE A 107 -11.35 -21.65 0.91
CA ILE A 107 -11.89 -20.55 1.71
C ILE A 107 -13.29 -20.14 1.23
N LYS A 108 -14.04 -19.46 2.13
CA LYS A 108 -15.43 -19.04 1.87
C LYS A 108 -15.60 -17.55 2.24
N PRO A 109 -15.08 -16.63 1.42
CA PRO A 109 -15.24 -15.21 1.67
C PRO A 109 -16.71 -14.78 1.52
N GLN A 110 -17.08 -13.69 2.20
CA GLN A 110 -18.41 -13.08 2.07
C GLN A 110 -18.43 -12.03 0.95
N PHE A 111 -17.27 -11.47 0.62
CA PHE A 111 -17.09 -10.45 -0.41
C PHE A 111 -15.67 -10.45 -0.95
N VAL A 112 -15.49 -9.81 -2.10
CA VAL A 112 -14.18 -9.51 -2.69
C VAL A 112 -14.08 -7.99 -2.89
N SER A 113 -12.89 -7.47 -2.75
CA SER A 113 -12.56 -6.06 -2.96
C SER A 113 -11.33 -5.98 -3.86
N SER A 114 -11.43 -5.34 -5.02
CA SER A 114 -10.35 -5.24 -5.99
C SER A 114 -9.99 -3.78 -6.28
N HIS A 115 -8.74 -3.42 -6.02
CA HIS A 115 -8.21 -2.13 -6.45
C HIS A 115 -8.12 -2.04 -7.99
N GLY A 116 -7.89 -3.17 -8.67
CA GLY A 116 -7.50 -3.19 -10.07
C GLY A 116 -6.06 -2.71 -10.27
N HIS A 117 -5.70 -2.35 -11.52
CA HIS A 117 -4.40 -1.80 -11.86
C HIS A 117 -4.56 -0.36 -12.39
N THR A 118 -3.84 0.59 -11.78
CA THR A 118 -3.92 2.00 -12.16
C THR A 118 -3.18 2.24 -13.47
N VAL A 119 -3.90 2.71 -14.49
CA VAL A 119 -3.33 3.14 -15.78
C VAL A 119 -3.24 4.66 -15.85
N PHE A 120 -4.31 5.37 -15.45
CA PHE A 120 -4.31 6.82 -15.41
C PHE A 120 -4.64 7.31 -14.01
N HIS A 121 -3.85 8.27 -13.54
CA HIS A 121 -4.12 9.01 -12.32
C HIS A 121 -3.85 10.49 -12.52
N GLN A 122 -4.88 11.21 -12.97
CA GLN A 122 -4.79 12.62 -13.35
C GLN A 122 -5.91 13.42 -12.65
N PRO A 123 -5.87 13.55 -11.32
CA PRO A 123 -6.91 14.25 -10.56
C PRO A 123 -7.05 15.71 -10.95
N ALA A 124 -5.99 16.39 -11.35
CA ALA A 124 -6.04 17.74 -11.89
C ALA A 124 -6.88 17.85 -13.18
N GLN A 125 -7.08 16.75 -13.90
CA GLN A 125 -7.96 16.63 -15.06
C GLN A 125 -9.30 15.93 -14.71
N ASN A 126 -9.58 15.76 -13.42
CA ASN A 126 -10.80 15.17 -12.87
C ASN A 126 -11.02 13.69 -13.24
N PHE A 127 -9.95 12.90 -13.45
CA PHE A 127 -10.12 11.46 -13.66
C PHE A 127 -8.98 10.62 -13.09
N SER A 128 -9.35 9.39 -12.73
CA SER A 128 -8.44 8.31 -12.37
C SER A 128 -9.04 7.01 -12.90
N VAL A 129 -8.24 6.16 -13.53
CA VAL A 129 -8.73 4.92 -14.14
C VAL A 129 -7.90 3.74 -13.68
N GLN A 130 -8.58 2.81 -13.04
CA GLN A 130 -8.07 1.49 -12.71
C GLN A 130 -8.73 0.47 -13.64
N ILE A 131 -7.94 -0.39 -14.28
CA ILE A 131 -8.44 -1.48 -15.11
C ILE A 131 -8.65 -2.76 -14.31
N GLY A 132 -9.43 -3.66 -14.87
CA GLY A 132 -9.97 -4.85 -14.23
C GLY A 132 -11.48 -4.70 -14.15
N ASP A 133 -12.17 -4.97 -15.29
CA ASP A 133 -13.61 -4.76 -15.41
C ASP A 133 -14.37 -5.57 -14.35
N GLY A 134 -15.09 -4.85 -13.49
CA GLY A 134 -15.78 -5.44 -12.34
C GLY A 134 -16.95 -6.36 -12.74
N GLU A 135 -17.67 -6.03 -13.80
CA GLU A 135 -18.75 -6.89 -14.31
C GLU A 135 -18.21 -8.21 -14.87
N THR A 136 -17.05 -8.15 -15.56
CA THR A 136 -16.36 -9.37 -16.02
C THR A 136 -15.83 -10.18 -14.84
N LEU A 137 -15.14 -9.51 -13.89
CA LEU A 137 -14.51 -10.18 -12.76
C LEU A 137 -15.53 -10.90 -11.87
N VAL A 138 -16.68 -10.26 -11.60
CA VAL A 138 -17.72 -10.82 -10.72
C VAL A 138 -18.36 -12.10 -11.30
N THR A 139 -18.24 -12.35 -12.61
CA THR A 139 -18.74 -13.60 -13.22
C THR A 139 -18.01 -14.87 -12.76
N TYR A 140 -16.82 -14.72 -12.17
CA TYR A 140 -16.04 -15.82 -11.57
C TYR A 140 -16.38 -16.05 -10.09
N LEU A 141 -17.23 -15.21 -9.51
CA LEU A 141 -17.52 -15.17 -8.08
C LEU A 141 -18.99 -15.52 -7.81
N ASN A 142 -19.26 -15.94 -6.57
CA ASN A 142 -20.61 -16.16 -6.05
C ASN A 142 -20.92 -15.24 -4.84
N MET A 143 -20.14 -14.17 -4.69
CA MET A 143 -20.30 -13.15 -3.67
C MET A 143 -20.09 -11.75 -4.28
N PRO A 144 -20.54 -10.66 -3.60
CA PRO A 144 -20.38 -9.30 -4.11
C PRO A 144 -18.90 -8.93 -4.26
N LEU A 145 -18.63 -8.12 -5.28
CA LEU A 145 -17.33 -7.51 -5.57
C LEU A 145 -17.42 -5.99 -5.42
N VAL A 146 -16.42 -5.38 -4.83
CA VAL A 146 -16.26 -3.91 -4.78
C VAL A 146 -15.01 -3.50 -5.56
N THR A 147 -15.16 -2.51 -6.44
CA THR A 147 -14.07 -1.95 -7.26
C THR A 147 -14.14 -0.42 -7.29
N GLN A 148 -13.25 0.25 -8.04
CA GLN A 148 -13.33 1.69 -8.38
C GLN A 148 -13.39 2.63 -7.17
N PHE A 149 -12.43 2.50 -6.27
CA PHE A 149 -12.39 3.27 -5.02
C PHE A 149 -12.08 4.75 -5.17
N ARG A 150 -11.43 5.18 -6.28
CA ARG A 150 -10.84 6.52 -6.44
C ARG A 150 -11.75 7.53 -7.13
N GLN A 151 -12.59 7.08 -8.05
CA GLN A 151 -13.34 7.93 -8.98
C GLN A 151 -14.28 8.91 -8.30
N LYS A 152 -14.97 8.47 -7.25
CA LYS A 152 -15.92 9.33 -6.52
C LYS A 152 -15.21 10.46 -5.79
N ASP A 153 -14.08 10.18 -5.17
CA ASP A 153 -13.27 11.17 -4.49
C ASP A 153 -12.74 12.23 -5.47
N VAL A 154 -12.22 11.81 -6.63
CA VAL A 154 -11.81 12.72 -7.70
C VAL A 154 -12.99 13.57 -8.19
N ALA A 155 -14.17 12.99 -8.37
CA ALA A 155 -15.38 13.74 -8.74
C ALA A 155 -15.82 14.73 -7.66
N LEU A 156 -15.46 14.51 -6.40
CA LEU A 156 -15.65 15.43 -5.29
C LEU A 156 -14.53 16.48 -5.16
N GLY A 157 -13.59 16.51 -6.11
CA GLY A 157 -12.47 17.45 -6.15
C GLY A 157 -11.26 17.03 -5.32
N GLY A 158 -11.23 15.78 -4.85
CA GLY A 158 -10.08 15.19 -4.16
C GLY A 158 -9.06 14.58 -5.13
N GLU A 159 -7.90 14.23 -4.57
CA GLU A 159 -6.81 13.60 -5.32
C GLU A 159 -7.06 12.12 -5.65
N GLY A 160 -8.09 11.47 -5.05
CA GLY A 160 -8.33 10.04 -5.23
C GLY A 160 -7.26 9.14 -4.62
N ALA A 161 -6.31 9.73 -3.91
CA ALA A 161 -5.18 9.10 -3.22
C ALA A 161 -4.65 10.03 -2.12
N PRO A 162 -3.95 9.48 -1.09
CA PRO A 162 -3.88 8.07 -0.74
C PRO A 162 -5.16 7.55 -0.09
N LEU A 163 -5.48 6.25 -0.26
CA LEU A 163 -6.64 5.60 0.38
C LEU A 163 -6.24 4.74 1.59
N VAL A 164 -4.99 4.28 1.62
CA VAL A 164 -4.44 3.42 2.67
C VAL A 164 -4.56 4.04 4.08
N PRO A 165 -4.41 5.36 4.29
CA PRO A 165 -4.53 5.98 5.61
C PRO A 165 -5.87 5.73 6.30
N PHE A 166 -6.97 5.54 5.56
CA PHE A 166 -8.24 5.16 6.18
C PHE A 166 -8.13 3.83 6.95
N GLY A 167 -7.56 2.80 6.31
CA GLY A 167 -7.35 1.51 6.97
C GLY A 167 -6.34 1.61 8.13
N GLU A 168 -5.28 2.39 7.95
CA GLU A 168 -4.27 2.60 8.98
C GLU A 168 -4.87 3.22 10.25
N GLN A 169 -5.73 4.23 10.11
CA GLN A 169 -6.39 4.89 11.25
C GLN A 169 -7.41 4.00 11.98
N HIS A 170 -8.03 3.05 11.29
CA HIS A 170 -9.11 2.24 11.87
C HIS A 170 -8.65 0.87 12.36
N LEU A 171 -7.60 0.31 11.79
CA LEU A 171 -7.14 -1.04 12.05
C LEU A 171 -5.91 -1.10 12.97
N PHE A 172 -5.19 0.01 13.13
CA PHE A 172 -3.96 0.04 13.91
C PHE A 172 -4.05 1.04 15.07
N PRO A 173 -3.16 0.92 16.07
CA PRO A 173 -3.10 1.88 17.17
C PRO A 173 -2.82 3.31 16.68
N LYS A 174 -3.47 4.30 17.30
CA LYS A 174 -3.22 5.72 17.01
C LYS A 174 -1.76 6.09 17.28
N GLY A 175 -1.22 7.03 16.51
CA GLY A 175 0.16 7.49 16.64
C GLY A 175 1.20 6.47 16.17
N MET A 176 0.82 5.46 15.38
CA MET A 176 1.75 4.58 14.70
C MET A 176 2.22 5.23 13.41
N LEU A 177 3.52 5.15 13.13
CA LEU A 177 4.08 5.49 11.82
C LEU A 177 3.94 4.29 10.88
N PHE A 178 3.66 4.56 9.62
CA PHE A 178 3.64 3.56 8.56
C PHE A 178 4.65 3.96 7.48
N MET A 179 5.52 3.03 7.12
CA MET A 179 6.52 3.24 6.08
C MET A 179 6.44 2.11 5.06
N ASN A 180 6.33 2.48 3.79
CA ASN A 180 6.42 1.54 2.70
C ASN A 180 7.76 1.70 1.98
N LEU A 181 8.57 0.66 1.97
CA LEU A 181 9.86 0.56 1.25
C LEU A 181 9.62 -0.08 -0.13
N GLY A 182 8.84 0.59 -0.98
CA GLY A 182 8.53 0.19 -2.36
C GLY A 182 9.58 0.68 -3.36
N GLY A 183 9.15 0.98 -4.59
CA GLY A 183 9.98 1.69 -5.58
C GLY A 183 10.41 3.06 -5.09
N ILE A 184 9.52 3.71 -4.33
CA ILE A 184 9.69 4.96 -3.61
C ILE A 184 9.39 4.68 -2.13
N VAL A 185 10.17 5.26 -1.21
CA VAL A 185 9.85 5.22 0.22
C VAL A 185 8.83 6.29 0.51
N ASN A 186 7.72 5.91 1.14
CA ASN A 186 6.77 6.85 1.70
C ASN A 186 6.53 6.61 3.19
N LEU A 187 6.12 7.67 3.88
CA LEU A 187 5.81 7.67 5.30
C LEU A 187 4.43 8.26 5.52
N SER A 188 3.64 7.62 6.38
CA SER A 188 2.36 8.18 6.84
C SER A 188 2.21 8.09 8.35
N ILE A 189 1.45 9.05 8.88
CA ILE A 189 0.94 9.06 10.26
C ILE A 189 -0.39 9.84 10.27
N ASP A 190 -1.41 9.24 10.84
CA ASP A 190 -2.77 9.79 10.87
C ASP A 190 -3.23 10.25 9.47
N ALA A 191 -3.55 11.53 9.28
CA ALA A 191 -3.98 12.09 7.98
C ALA A 191 -2.81 12.62 7.12
N MET A 192 -1.56 12.51 7.58
CA MET A 192 -0.38 13.01 6.86
C MET A 192 0.33 11.87 6.15
N GLY A 193 0.63 12.04 4.86
CA GLY A 193 1.45 11.12 4.08
C GLY A 193 2.34 11.88 3.10
N PHE A 194 3.56 11.39 2.85
CA PHE A 194 4.48 11.97 1.86
C PHE A 194 5.58 11.01 1.45
N ASP A 195 6.16 11.25 0.28
CA ASP A 195 7.31 10.50 -0.22
C ASP A 195 8.62 11.03 0.35
N ILE A 196 9.49 10.10 0.74
CA ILE A 196 10.81 10.41 1.31
C ILE A 196 11.88 10.45 0.23
N CYS A 197 12.12 9.30 -0.43
CA CYS A 197 13.15 9.16 -1.47
C CYS A 197 12.83 8.00 -2.42
N ILE A 198 13.51 7.99 -3.56
CA ILE A 198 13.53 6.83 -4.46
C ILE A 198 14.25 5.68 -3.74
N CYS A 199 13.73 4.44 -3.85
CA CYS A 199 14.25 3.27 -3.18
C CYS A 199 14.53 2.12 -4.17
N ASN A 200 13.70 1.07 -4.18
CA ASN A 200 13.94 -0.10 -5.02
C ASN A 200 14.02 0.23 -6.52
N MET A 201 13.37 1.30 -6.97
CA MET A 201 13.49 1.77 -8.34
C MET A 201 14.95 2.06 -8.71
N ALA A 202 15.73 2.66 -7.81
CA ALA A 202 17.14 2.93 -8.05
C ALA A 202 18.00 1.70 -7.78
N LEU A 203 17.78 0.98 -6.67
CA LEU A 203 18.56 -0.20 -6.32
C LEU A 203 18.44 -1.29 -7.38
N ASN A 204 17.23 -1.59 -7.87
CA ASN A 204 17.01 -2.60 -8.90
C ASN A 204 17.62 -2.17 -10.24
N ARG A 205 17.53 -0.86 -10.58
CA ARG A 205 18.21 -0.36 -11.78
C ARG A 205 19.72 -0.51 -11.70
N LEU A 206 20.34 -0.22 -10.56
CA LEU A 206 21.77 -0.39 -10.35
C LEU A 206 22.18 -1.87 -10.36
N ALA A 207 21.39 -2.73 -9.72
CA ALA A 207 21.61 -4.17 -9.75
C ALA A 207 21.58 -4.74 -11.19
N GLY A 208 20.67 -4.21 -12.03
CA GLY A 208 20.58 -4.57 -13.44
C GLY A 208 21.78 -4.14 -14.31
N LEU A 209 22.63 -3.22 -13.81
CA LEU A 209 23.86 -2.78 -14.49
C LEU A 209 25.10 -3.61 -14.10
N LEU A 210 24.95 -4.56 -13.19
CA LEU A 210 26.05 -5.48 -12.80
C LEU A 210 26.38 -6.48 -13.91
N ASP A 211 27.54 -7.07 -13.82
CA ASP A 211 27.95 -8.20 -14.64
C ASP A 211 28.30 -9.41 -13.76
N PRO A 212 27.50 -10.49 -13.80
CA PRO A 212 26.21 -10.61 -14.49
C PRO A 212 25.13 -9.74 -13.86
N PRO A 213 24.10 -9.33 -14.64
CA PRO A 213 23.02 -8.47 -14.14
C PRO A 213 22.14 -9.22 -13.13
N ALA A 214 21.68 -8.49 -12.10
CA ALA A 214 20.74 -8.99 -11.11
C ALA A 214 19.42 -8.22 -11.16
N ALA A 215 18.32 -8.87 -10.85
CA ALA A 215 17.02 -8.19 -10.79
C ALA A 215 16.95 -7.21 -9.61
N TYR A 216 17.59 -7.55 -8.49
CA TYR A 216 17.67 -6.72 -7.27
C TYR A 216 18.87 -7.16 -6.41
N ASP A 217 19.20 -6.40 -5.38
CA ASP A 217 20.23 -6.73 -4.38
C ASP A 217 19.65 -7.64 -3.28
N ALA A 218 19.73 -8.94 -3.48
CA ALA A 218 19.15 -9.94 -2.57
C ALA A 218 19.75 -9.82 -1.16
N GLY A 219 18.91 -9.54 -0.15
CA GLY A 219 19.32 -9.34 1.23
C GLY A 219 20.29 -8.18 1.44
N GLY A 220 20.58 -7.38 0.40
CA GLY A 220 21.57 -6.30 0.44
C GLY A 220 23.03 -6.77 0.38
N ALA A 221 23.29 -7.97 -0.14
CA ALA A 221 24.63 -8.57 -0.16
C ALA A 221 25.64 -7.76 -1.01
N ILE A 222 25.19 -7.14 -2.10
CA ILE A 222 26.02 -6.29 -2.96
C ILE A 222 26.44 -5.04 -2.19
N ALA A 223 25.47 -4.35 -1.59
CA ALA A 223 25.72 -3.15 -0.77
C ALA A 223 26.64 -3.47 0.41
N ALA A 224 26.36 -4.54 1.16
CA ALA A 224 27.13 -4.95 2.33
C ALA A 224 28.60 -5.26 2.03
N SER A 225 28.89 -5.77 0.83
CA SER A 225 30.25 -6.15 0.39
C SER A 225 31.00 -5.03 -0.32
N SER A 226 30.45 -3.82 -0.39
CA SER A 226 30.98 -2.70 -1.17
C SER A 226 31.20 -1.48 -0.31
N GLN A 227 32.04 -0.56 -0.77
CA GLN A 227 32.30 0.70 -0.06
C GLN A 227 31.40 1.81 -0.55
N VAL A 228 30.98 2.63 0.40
CA VAL A 228 30.23 3.88 0.12
C VAL A 228 31.18 4.91 -0.48
N ASP A 229 30.78 5.57 -1.55
CA ASP A 229 31.45 6.72 -2.13
C ASP A 229 30.96 8.01 -1.46
N PRO A 230 31.80 8.72 -0.67
CA PRO A 230 31.36 9.89 0.06
C PRO A 230 30.96 11.07 -0.84
N ALA A 231 31.59 11.20 -2.02
CA ALA A 231 31.29 12.30 -2.93
C ALA A 231 29.90 12.11 -3.57
N LEU A 232 29.60 10.89 -4.02
CA LEU A 232 28.27 10.55 -4.54
C LEU A 232 27.21 10.64 -3.44
N LEU A 233 27.50 10.15 -2.22
CA LEU A 233 26.57 10.25 -1.09
C LEU A 233 26.19 11.69 -0.78
N ASN A 234 27.19 12.58 -0.70
CA ASN A 234 26.96 14.00 -0.44
C ASN A 234 26.13 14.66 -1.57
N ALA A 235 26.40 14.31 -2.83
CA ALA A 235 25.62 14.83 -3.97
C ALA A 235 24.16 14.36 -3.92
N LEU A 236 23.91 13.10 -3.61
CA LEU A 236 22.56 12.54 -3.45
C LEU A 236 21.83 13.16 -2.25
N ASP A 237 22.49 13.22 -1.10
CA ASP A 237 21.92 13.76 0.13
C ASP A 237 21.62 15.26 0.04
N GLY A 238 22.36 15.99 -0.80
CA GLY A 238 22.20 17.43 -1.02
C GLY A 238 21.16 17.83 -2.06
N LEU A 239 20.37 16.90 -2.61
CA LEU A 239 19.34 17.24 -3.57
C LEU A 239 18.25 18.13 -2.94
N PRO A 240 17.83 19.24 -3.60
CA PRO A 240 16.90 20.24 -3.02
C PRO A 240 15.54 19.67 -2.59
N TRP A 241 15.12 18.55 -3.16
CA TRP A 241 13.90 17.85 -2.79
C TRP A 241 13.80 17.56 -1.27
N TYR A 242 14.90 17.21 -0.65
CA TYR A 242 14.90 16.78 0.74
C TYR A 242 14.64 17.91 1.73
N GLU A 243 14.81 19.17 1.29
CA GLU A 243 14.50 20.37 2.09
C GLU A 243 13.03 20.80 1.98
N LEU A 244 12.27 20.23 1.03
CA LEU A 244 10.87 20.58 0.86
C LEU A 244 10.03 20.03 2.03
N PRO A 245 9.09 20.83 2.59
CA PRO A 245 8.17 20.34 3.60
C PRO A 245 7.09 19.41 2.99
N PRO A 246 6.53 18.48 3.78
CA PRO A 246 5.32 17.76 3.39
C PRO A 246 4.11 18.72 3.27
N PRO A 247 3.11 18.39 2.39
CA PRO A 247 3.03 17.18 1.57
C PRO A 247 3.91 17.27 0.32
N LYS A 248 4.53 16.15 -0.09
CA LYS A 248 5.36 16.07 -1.29
C LYS A 248 5.33 14.66 -1.87
N SER A 249 5.38 14.56 -3.21
CA SER A 249 5.30 13.30 -3.95
C SER A 249 6.37 13.20 -5.02
N LEU A 250 6.95 12.01 -5.20
CA LEU A 250 8.00 11.67 -6.16
C LEU A 250 7.43 10.83 -7.29
N GLY A 251 8.00 10.99 -8.49
CA GLY A 251 7.71 10.17 -9.65
C GLY A 251 8.98 9.68 -10.33
N LYS A 252 8.80 8.83 -11.34
CA LYS A 252 9.88 8.31 -12.19
C LYS A 252 10.62 9.45 -12.89
N GLU A 253 9.90 10.52 -13.25
CA GLU A 253 10.45 11.70 -13.93
C GLU A 253 11.49 12.43 -13.08
N TRP A 254 11.22 12.53 -11.75
CA TRP A 254 12.18 13.12 -10.83
C TRP A 254 13.45 12.28 -10.72
N PHE A 255 13.29 10.95 -10.65
CA PHE A 255 14.41 10.00 -10.61
C PHE A 255 15.29 10.13 -11.85
N GLU A 256 14.69 10.15 -13.04
CA GLU A 256 15.41 10.30 -14.33
C GLU A 256 16.10 11.66 -14.46
N THR A 257 15.49 12.72 -13.92
CA THR A 257 15.99 14.08 -14.04
C THR A 257 17.11 14.40 -13.04
N TRP A 258 17.00 13.94 -11.81
CA TRP A 258 17.87 14.37 -10.72
C TRP A 258 18.86 13.31 -10.24
N VAL A 259 18.46 12.05 -10.16
CA VAL A 259 19.29 10.99 -9.60
C VAL A 259 20.16 10.32 -10.67
N ILE A 260 19.58 9.98 -11.80
CA ILE A 260 20.31 9.30 -12.89
C ILE A 260 21.54 10.09 -13.38
N PRO A 261 21.49 11.43 -13.56
CA PRO A 261 22.69 12.18 -13.93
C PRO A 261 23.81 12.08 -12.90
N LEU A 262 23.49 12.10 -11.60
CA LEU A 262 24.49 11.95 -10.52
C LEU A 262 25.17 10.57 -10.55
N LEU A 263 24.36 9.51 -10.71
CA LEU A 263 24.88 8.16 -10.84
C LEU A 263 25.79 8.00 -12.06
N LYS A 264 25.40 8.58 -13.22
CA LYS A 264 26.22 8.53 -14.45
C LYS A 264 27.48 9.38 -14.38
N ALA A 265 27.47 10.50 -13.66
CA ALA A 265 28.62 11.37 -13.49
C ALA A 265 29.63 10.85 -12.44
N SER A 266 29.20 9.93 -11.57
CA SER A 266 30.06 9.34 -10.54
C SER A 266 31.11 8.42 -11.15
N ASN A 267 32.34 8.49 -10.62
CA ASN A 267 33.43 7.53 -10.91
C ASN A 267 33.33 6.24 -10.07
N ALA A 268 32.34 6.13 -9.18
CA ALA A 268 32.15 4.94 -8.36
C ALA A 268 31.76 3.73 -9.20
N THR A 269 32.26 2.56 -8.87
CA THR A 269 31.81 1.32 -9.51
C THR A 269 30.32 1.08 -9.24
N VAL A 270 29.64 0.31 -10.10
CA VAL A 270 28.22 0.01 -9.90
C VAL A 270 27.95 -0.58 -8.50
N ARG A 271 28.82 -1.46 -8.02
CA ARG A 271 28.71 -2.02 -6.66
C ARG A 271 28.82 -0.93 -5.58
N SER A 272 29.74 0.00 -5.72
CA SER A 272 29.89 1.13 -4.80
C SER A 272 28.69 2.07 -4.89
N GLN A 273 28.11 2.26 -6.10
CA GLN A 273 26.86 3.02 -6.25
C GLN A 273 25.68 2.35 -5.53
N VAL A 274 25.55 1.01 -5.57
CA VAL A 274 24.54 0.26 -4.79
C VAL A 274 24.74 0.52 -3.29
N ALA A 275 25.95 0.37 -2.77
CA ALA A 275 26.26 0.61 -1.34
C ALA A 275 25.96 2.07 -0.94
N THR A 276 26.36 3.03 -1.79
CA THR A 276 26.14 4.46 -1.55
C THR A 276 24.66 4.82 -1.56
N TYR A 277 23.91 4.25 -2.50
CA TYR A 277 22.47 4.50 -2.60
C TYR A 277 21.69 3.87 -1.43
N THR A 278 22.11 2.70 -0.97
CA THR A 278 21.55 2.07 0.25
C THR A 278 21.78 2.95 1.49
N GLU A 279 22.98 3.53 1.65
CA GLU A 279 23.30 4.46 2.73
C GLU A 279 22.49 5.76 2.63
N HIS A 280 22.32 6.29 1.40
CA HIS A 280 21.48 7.45 1.11
C HIS A 280 20.02 7.21 1.57
N ILE A 281 19.43 6.08 1.20
CA ILE A 281 18.06 5.73 1.63
C ILE A 281 17.98 5.73 3.16
N ALA A 282 18.94 5.08 3.84
CA ALA A 282 18.94 4.99 5.30
C ALA A 282 19.04 6.38 5.96
N ASN A 283 19.88 7.27 5.42
CA ASN A 283 19.99 8.66 5.90
C ASN A 283 18.66 9.42 5.74
N LYS A 284 18.01 9.32 4.57
CA LYS A 284 16.77 10.06 4.30
C LYS A 284 15.60 9.52 5.12
N VAL A 285 15.51 8.20 5.29
CA VAL A 285 14.52 7.57 6.17
C VAL A 285 14.67 8.07 7.61
N ALA A 286 15.87 8.00 8.20
CA ALA A 286 16.09 8.44 9.56
C ALA A 286 15.78 9.94 9.75
N SER A 287 16.19 10.78 8.79
CA SER A 287 15.92 12.22 8.81
C SER A 287 14.41 12.51 8.74
N ALA A 288 13.66 11.85 7.84
CA ALA A 288 12.24 12.04 7.70
C ALA A 288 11.46 11.60 8.95
N VAL A 289 11.83 10.46 9.55
CA VAL A 289 11.23 9.99 10.80
C VAL A 289 11.51 10.98 11.94
N LEU A 290 12.76 11.48 12.07
CA LEU A 290 13.11 12.46 13.09
C LEU A 290 12.31 13.76 12.95
N GLN A 291 12.20 14.28 11.72
CA GLN A 291 11.39 15.47 11.42
C GLN A 291 9.92 15.25 11.78
N THR A 292 9.35 14.09 11.44
CA THR A 292 7.96 13.75 11.76
C THR A 292 7.73 13.65 13.27
N VAL A 293 8.61 12.97 14.01
CA VAL A 293 8.53 12.88 15.48
C VAL A 293 8.61 14.25 16.13
N ASN A 294 9.52 15.12 15.66
CA ASN A 294 9.66 16.47 16.18
C ASN A 294 8.42 17.33 15.85
N ARG A 295 7.85 17.18 14.67
CA ARG A 295 6.61 17.86 14.29
C ARG A 295 5.45 17.43 15.18
N CYS A 296 5.28 16.12 15.43
CA CYS A 296 4.24 15.64 16.36
C CYS A 296 4.37 16.27 17.75
N LYS A 297 5.60 16.43 18.27
CA LYS A 297 5.84 17.10 19.56
C LYS A 297 5.47 18.58 19.54
N THR A 298 5.82 19.29 18.46
CA THR A 298 5.54 20.73 18.32
C THR A 298 4.06 21.04 18.14
N GLU A 299 3.35 20.20 17.42
CA GLU A 299 1.91 20.35 17.16
C GLU A 299 1.02 19.71 18.25
N ALA A 300 1.64 19.26 19.36
CA ALA A 300 0.96 18.55 20.47
C ALA A 300 0.14 17.34 20.04
N LEU A 301 0.58 16.67 18.95
CA LEU A 301 0.03 15.41 18.48
C LEU A 301 0.59 14.24 19.31
N MET A 302 -0.03 13.07 19.16
CA MET A 302 0.48 11.86 19.80
C MET A 302 1.89 11.55 19.28
N SER A 303 2.86 11.46 20.21
CA SER A 303 4.24 11.09 19.83
C SER A 303 4.28 9.62 19.38
N PRO A 304 4.83 9.34 18.20
CA PRO A 304 4.97 7.97 17.72
C PRO A 304 5.85 7.12 18.64
N THR A 305 5.42 5.89 18.90
CA THR A 305 6.18 4.90 19.68
C THR A 305 6.58 3.69 18.85
N ALA A 306 5.95 3.50 17.71
CA ALA A 306 6.21 2.40 16.80
C ALA A 306 6.12 2.85 15.34
N ILE A 307 6.82 2.11 14.47
CA ILE A 307 6.77 2.25 13.02
C ILE A 307 6.56 0.86 12.40
N LEU A 308 5.50 0.70 11.62
CA LEU A 308 5.27 -0.49 10.81
C LEU A 308 5.93 -0.28 9.44
N MET A 309 6.86 -1.16 9.10
CA MET A 309 7.53 -1.14 7.80
C MET A 309 6.98 -2.24 6.89
N SER A 310 6.69 -1.90 5.65
CA SER A 310 6.15 -2.79 4.62
C SER A 310 6.83 -2.55 3.27
N GLY A 311 6.49 -3.37 2.27
CA GLY A 311 7.03 -3.30 0.91
C GLY A 311 8.33 -4.08 0.74
N GLY A 312 8.67 -4.40 -0.51
CA GLY A 312 9.78 -5.31 -0.88
C GLY A 312 11.15 -4.92 -0.34
N GLY A 313 11.38 -3.63 -0.05
CA GLY A 313 12.65 -3.17 0.56
C GLY A 313 12.87 -3.68 1.99
N VAL A 314 11.83 -4.13 2.69
CA VAL A 314 11.96 -4.73 4.03
C VAL A 314 12.72 -6.07 3.97
N HIS A 315 12.65 -6.79 2.85
CA HIS A 315 13.41 -8.03 2.62
C HIS A 315 14.92 -7.80 2.37
N ASN A 316 15.35 -6.53 2.26
CA ASN A 316 16.77 -6.18 2.16
C ASN A 316 17.34 -6.00 3.58
N ASP A 317 17.89 -7.08 4.14
CA ASP A 317 18.39 -7.12 5.52
C ASP A 317 19.45 -6.05 5.79
N TYR A 318 20.34 -5.79 4.83
CA TYR A 318 21.38 -4.78 5.00
C TYR A 318 20.81 -3.36 5.02
N LEU A 319 19.88 -3.04 4.12
CA LEU A 319 19.17 -1.75 4.14
C LEU A 319 18.45 -1.56 5.48
N MET A 320 17.73 -2.59 5.96
CA MET A 320 17.03 -2.55 7.23
C MET A 320 17.99 -2.36 8.42
N ALA A 321 19.16 -3.00 8.39
CA ALA A 321 20.19 -2.81 9.40
C ALA A 321 20.72 -1.36 9.39
N ARG A 322 20.98 -0.78 8.20
CA ARG A 322 21.41 0.61 8.06
C ARG A 322 20.37 1.60 8.55
N ILE A 323 19.08 1.39 8.20
CA ILE A 323 17.97 2.21 8.67
C ILE A 323 17.91 2.19 10.22
N ARG A 324 17.94 1.00 10.83
CA ARG A 324 17.94 0.87 12.30
C ARG A 324 19.10 1.60 12.94
N GLN A 325 20.30 1.46 12.37
CA GLN A 325 21.49 2.15 12.87
C GLN A 325 21.33 3.68 12.80
N LYS A 326 20.91 4.23 11.64
CA LYS A 326 20.71 5.67 11.47
C LYS A 326 19.63 6.25 12.38
N MET A 327 18.55 5.52 12.57
CA MET A 327 17.49 5.91 13.53
C MET A 327 18.03 5.92 14.96
N SER A 328 18.82 4.92 15.36
CA SER A 328 19.45 4.87 16.67
C SER A 328 20.45 6.03 16.87
N ASP A 329 21.29 6.32 15.86
CA ASP A 329 22.26 7.43 15.88
C ASP A 329 21.55 8.79 16.00
N ALA A 330 20.34 8.91 15.47
CA ALA A 330 19.47 10.08 15.60
C ALA A 330 18.70 10.14 16.93
N GLY A 331 18.90 9.19 17.84
CA GLY A 331 18.21 9.13 19.14
C GLY A 331 16.72 8.72 19.04
N LEU A 332 16.32 8.07 17.96
CA LEU A 332 14.95 7.61 17.74
C LEU A 332 14.76 6.22 18.38
N ASN A 333 13.97 6.17 19.45
CA ASN A 333 13.61 4.93 20.14
C ASN A 333 12.20 4.46 19.74
N LEU A 334 12.02 4.14 18.45
CA LEU A 334 10.78 3.59 17.95
C LEU A 334 10.85 2.06 17.85
N ASN A 335 9.77 1.38 18.22
CA ASN A 335 9.65 -0.04 17.97
C ASN A 335 9.40 -0.28 16.47
N ILE A 336 10.37 -0.86 15.77
CA ILE A 336 10.24 -1.18 14.34
C ILE A 336 9.55 -2.53 14.22
N LEU A 337 8.33 -2.50 13.67
CA LEU A 337 7.50 -3.65 13.43
C LEU A 337 7.65 -4.10 11.97
N THR A 338 7.97 -5.36 11.78
CA THR A 338 8.04 -6.03 10.48
C THR A 338 7.25 -7.33 10.58
N ASP A 339 5.94 -7.25 10.39
CA ASP A 339 5.07 -8.43 10.37
C ASP A 339 5.12 -9.07 8.99
N PRO A 340 5.55 -10.34 8.86
CA PRO A 340 5.68 -10.99 7.56
C PRO A 340 4.40 -10.98 6.72
N SER A 341 3.23 -11.07 7.36
CA SER A 341 1.95 -11.03 6.66
C SER A 341 1.58 -9.63 6.16
N LEU A 342 2.09 -8.57 6.82
CA LEU A 342 1.81 -7.18 6.49
C LEU A 342 2.86 -6.58 5.55
N ILE A 343 4.07 -7.14 5.48
CA ILE A 343 5.13 -6.62 4.62
C ILE A 343 4.65 -6.51 3.17
N ASP A 344 4.09 -7.59 2.64
CA ASP A 344 3.70 -7.69 1.23
C ASP A 344 2.19 -7.48 1.04
N HIS A 345 1.35 -7.77 2.04
CA HIS A 345 -0.11 -7.83 1.85
C HIS A 345 -0.90 -6.76 2.63
N LYS A 346 -0.23 -5.77 3.25
CA LYS A 346 -0.93 -4.68 3.97
C LYS A 346 -1.91 -3.93 3.08
N GLU A 347 -1.53 -3.61 1.85
CA GLU A 347 -2.41 -2.89 0.93
C GLU A 347 -3.62 -3.73 0.52
N ALA A 348 -3.42 -5.01 0.18
CA ALA A 348 -4.51 -5.92 -0.15
C ALA A 348 -5.50 -6.05 1.03
N MET A 349 -5.00 -6.21 2.26
CA MET A 349 -5.81 -6.24 3.48
C MET A 349 -6.59 -4.95 3.67
N ILE A 350 -5.96 -3.78 3.48
CA ILE A 350 -6.64 -2.48 3.60
C ILE A 350 -7.72 -2.34 2.52
N PHE A 351 -7.47 -2.75 1.27
CA PHE A 351 -8.52 -2.72 0.25
C PHE A 351 -9.68 -3.68 0.56
N ALA A 352 -9.44 -4.83 1.21
CA ALA A 352 -10.53 -5.64 1.75
C ALA A 352 -11.37 -4.85 2.76
N PHE A 353 -10.72 -4.13 3.68
CA PHE A 353 -11.41 -3.30 4.67
C PHE A 353 -12.19 -2.14 4.04
N LEU A 354 -11.62 -1.46 3.04
CA LEU A 354 -12.30 -0.41 2.28
C LEU A 354 -13.57 -0.96 1.60
N GLY A 355 -13.49 -2.13 0.96
CA GLY A 355 -14.65 -2.80 0.37
C GLY A 355 -15.71 -3.18 1.39
N LEU A 356 -15.29 -3.65 2.58
CA LEU A 356 -16.21 -3.91 3.69
C LEU A 356 -16.97 -2.65 4.09
N GLN A 357 -16.30 -1.50 4.21
CA GLN A 357 -16.97 -0.24 4.57
C GLN A 357 -18.02 0.16 3.52
N VAL A 358 -17.74 -0.03 2.22
CA VAL A 358 -18.73 0.20 1.14
C VAL A 358 -19.95 -0.67 1.35
N LEU A 359 -19.77 -1.96 1.61
CA LEU A 359 -20.86 -2.92 1.82
C LEU A 359 -21.66 -2.67 3.10
N LEU A 360 -21.04 -2.01 4.10
CA LEU A 360 -21.70 -1.54 5.32
C LEU A 360 -22.36 -0.18 5.15
N GLY A 361 -22.23 0.47 3.98
CA GLY A 361 -22.78 1.81 3.73
C GLY A 361 -22.07 2.91 4.48
N ARG A 362 -20.77 2.76 4.80
CA ARG A 362 -19.96 3.69 5.59
C ARG A 362 -18.90 4.36 4.75
N SER A 363 -18.54 5.61 5.10
CA SER A 363 -17.40 6.29 4.47
C SER A 363 -16.11 5.49 4.61
N ASN A 364 -15.33 5.46 3.53
CA ASN A 364 -14.05 4.77 3.44
C ASN A 364 -12.96 5.62 2.75
N VAL A 365 -13.29 6.87 2.42
CA VAL A 365 -12.37 7.86 1.87
C VAL A 365 -12.50 9.14 2.69
N LEU A 366 -11.35 9.62 3.21
CA LEU A 366 -11.27 10.78 4.10
C LEU A 366 -10.91 12.04 3.32
N ALA A 367 -11.79 13.03 3.34
CA ALA A 367 -11.57 14.35 2.73
C ALA A 367 -10.34 15.06 3.32
N SER A 368 -10.05 14.85 4.61
CA SER A 368 -8.87 15.41 5.28
C SER A 368 -7.54 14.87 4.73
N VAL A 369 -7.58 13.72 4.05
CA VAL A 369 -6.42 13.07 3.44
C VAL A 369 -6.31 13.39 1.96
N THR A 370 -7.44 13.34 1.24
CA THR A 370 -7.46 13.46 -0.23
C THR A 370 -7.72 14.87 -0.73
N GLY A 371 -8.14 15.79 0.15
CA GLY A 371 -8.52 17.16 -0.24
C GLY A 371 -9.89 17.26 -0.89
N ALA A 372 -10.72 16.21 -0.89
CA ALA A 372 -12.09 16.24 -1.38
C ALA A 372 -12.98 17.18 -0.56
N ARG A 373 -14.13 17.58 -1.11
CA ARG A 373 -15.07 18.47 -0.41
C ARG A 373 -15.71 17.85 0.82
N GLN A 374 -15.77 16.52 0.90
CA GLN A 374 -16.35 15.76 2.02
C GLN A 374 -15.87 14.30 1.99
N ASP A 375 -15.97 13.61 3.11
CA ASP A 375 -15.81 12.18 3.21
C ASP A 375 -16.81 11.46 2.32
N SER A 376 -16.41 10.34 1.73
CA SER A 376 -17.25 9.63 0.78
C SER A 376 -17.18 8.10 0.93
N ILE A 377 -18.23 7.44 0.43
CA ILE A 377 -18.24 6.00 0.21
C ILE A 377 -17.70 5.77 -1.20
N GLY A 378 -16.40 5.57 -1.33
CA GLY A 378 -15.72 5.29 -2.59
C GLY A 378 -15.78 3.81 -2.94
N GLY A 379 -16.34 3.48 -4.09
CA GLY A 379 -16.43 2.11 -4.60
C GLY A 379 -17.71 1.86 -5.40
N SER A 380 -17.63 0.90 -6.33
CA SER A 380 -18.76 0.36 -7.10
C SER A 380 -18.99 -1.08 -6.72
N ILE A 381 -20.25 -1.46 -6.48
CA ILE A 381 -20.63 -2.82 -6.08
C ILE A 381 -21.10 -3.55 -7.35
N HIS A 382 -20.53 -4.73 -7.58
CA HIS A 382 -20.92 -5.68 -8.64
C HIS A 382 -21.51 -6.93 -7.99
N LEU A 383 -22.63 -7.40 -8.51
CA LEU A 383 -23.32 -8.57 -7.98
C LEU A 383 -23.14 -9.79 -8.89
N PRO A 384 -22.91 -10.97 -8.33
CA PRO A 384 -22.81 -12.18 -9.12
C PRO A 384 -24.15 -12.52 -9.80
N SER A 385 -24.09 -13.30 -10.89
CA SER A 385 -25.28 -13.68 -11.68
C SER A 385 -26.35 -14.44 -10.88
N HIS A 386 -25.94 -15.16 -9.82
CA HIS A 386 -26.81 -15.91 -8.93
C HIS A 386 -26.42 -15.68 -7.49
N MET A 387 -27.34 -15.13 -6.71
CA MET A 387 -27.17 -14.90 -5.28
C MET A 387 -28.52 -15.08 -4.59
N GLU A 388 -28.66 -16.07 -3.73
CA GLU A 388 -29.94 -16.39 -3.11
C GLU A 388 -30.45 -15.31 -2.15
N HIS A 389 -29.53 -14.63 -1.42
CA HIS A 389 -29.86 -13.57 -0.49
C HIS A 389 -28.74 -12.52 -0.42
N PHE A 390 -28.96 -11.38 -1.03
CA PHE A 390 -28.09 -10.20 -0.85
C PHE A 390 -28.88 -9.06 -0.22
N GLN A 391 -28.38 -8.55 0.88
CA GLN A 391 -28.91 -7.36 1.55
C GLN A 391 -27.79 -6.38 1.85
N LEU A 392 -28.01 -5.11 1.56
CA LEU A 392 -27.18 -4.02 2.05
C LEU A 392 -27.87 -3.36 3.24
N PRO A 393 -27.13 -3.03 4.30
CA PRO A 393 -25.71 -3.32 4.54
C PRO A 393 -25.45 -4.83 4.74
N LEU A 394 -24.20 -5.26 4.48
CA LEU A 394 -23.78 -6.65 4.66
C LEU A 394 -24.07 -7.13 6.09
N GLN A 395 -24.72 -8.27 6.20
CA GLN A 395 -25.01 -8.85 7.51
C GLN A 395 -23.79 -9.59 8.06
N CYS A 396 -23.50 -9.38 9.36
CA CYS A 396 -22.41 -10.07 10.05
C CYS A 396 -22.73 -11.56 10.25
N ARG A 397 -21.67 -12.38 10.29
CA ARG A 397 -21.78 -13.75 10.80
C ARG A 397 -21.81 -13.70 12.31
N HIS A 398 -22.92 -14.09 12.92
CA HIS A 398 -22.96 -14.30 14.37
C HIS A 398 -22.25 -15.61 14.69
N VAL A 399 -21.17 -15.56 15.47
CA VAL A 399 -20.58 -16.76 16.06
C VAL A 399 -21.51 -17.18 17.20
N LYS A 400 -22.24 -18.29 17.01
CA LYS A 400 -22.86 -18.97 18.13
C LYS A 400 -21.72 -19.57 18.95
N THR A 401 -21.52 -19.04 20.15
CA THR A 401 -20.64 -19.61 21.19
C THR A 401 -21.06 -21.01 21.56
#